data_fbf8e8221659fcdd1cf39928807519d4
#
_entry.id   fbf8e8221659fcdd1cf39928807519d4
#
_cell.length_a   1.000
_cell.length_b   1.000
_cell.length_c   1.000
_cell.angle_alpha   90.00
_cell.angle_beta   90.00
_cell.angle_gamma   90.00
#
_symmetry.space_group_name_H-M   'P 1'
#
loop_
_entity.id
_entity.type
_entity.pdbx_description
1 polymer ?
#
loop_
_entity_poly.entity_id
_entity_poly.type
_entity_poly.pdbx_seq_one_letter_code
_entity_poly.pdbx_strand_id
1 'polypeptide(L)'
;EKYAIIETNQGKNFYQNQKLVKFNKIWFFRDCFSDLNFTPDSNYLQKFEEKYKINLWQIVYADITFNQYNTYYSFSDNEILRILETQCKFFEKILDEVNPDYLIIKVTDMSYMVILQKMCQSKNIKVLTLGFTRLGIKSNISQEYDTIELSNKKFEKKELKSVEDIKKYVSEYSKQQGKFREKFRSSKLKWFTAGLEYLKTISNKKNRNYYISYGHTFYKTIVKEISFLIKKQLRYFFINRNLIKNVKLDEPFVYFPLQLEPERTILIPAPFYTNQKEVITNVAKSLPINYKLVVKEHPMQKVRGWRSLSYYKEIKEIPNVEF
;
A
#
# COMPACT_ATOMS: atom_id res chain seq x y z
N GLU A 1 18.92 -12.66 -20.74
CA GLU A 1 19.59 -11.57 -20.02
C GLU A 1 18.79 -11.15 -18.79
N LYS A 2 19.46 -10.54 -17.79
CA LYS A 2 18.83 -10.13 -16.54
C LYS A 2 19.17 -8.68 -16.23
N TYR A 3 18.14 -7.90 -15.91
CA TYR A 3 18.23 -6.49 -15.62
C TYR A 3 17.55 -6.18 -14.29
N ALA A 4 17.93 -5.12 -13.61
CA ALA A 4 17.31 -4.73 -12.35
C ALA A 4 17.10 -3.23 -12.24
N ILE A 5 15.95 -2.85 -11.66
CA ILE A 5 15.66 -1.49 -11.21
C ILE A 5 15.56 -1.53 -9.69
N ILE A 6 16.44 -0.81 -9.01
CA ILE A 6 16.54 -0.79 -7.54
C ILE A 6 16.11 0.59 -7.05
N GLU A 7 15.09 0.61 -6.20
CA GLU A 7 14.55 1.85 -5.65
C GLU A 7 15.46 2.43 -4.55
N THR A 8 16.03 1.59 -3.69
CA THR A 8 16.75 2.04 -2.51
C THR A 8 18.24 2.26 -2.74
N ASN A 9 18.75 3.46 -2.36
CA ASN A 9 20.19 3.71 -2.36
C ASN A 9 20.94 3.01 -1.21
N GLN A 10 20.24 2.62 -0.15
CA GLN A 10 20.87 1.92 0.98
C GLN A 10 21.39 0.53 0.58
N GLY A 11 20.72 -0.13 -0.37
CA GLY A 11 21.15 -1.40 -0.93
C GLY A 11 22.17 -1.30 -2.08
N LYS A 12 22.56 -0.09 -2.51
CA LYS A 12 23.39 0.10 -3.71
C LYS A 12 24.64 -0.77 -3.70
N ASN A 13 25.43 -0.70 -2.63
CA ASN A 13 26.65 -1.51 -2.46
C ASN A 13 26.35 -3.01 -2.46
N PHE A 14 25.25 -3.43 -1.83
CA PHE A 14 24.85 -4.83 -1.81
C PHE A 14 24.53 -5.33 -3.23
N TYR A 15 23.68 -4.60 -3.96
CA TYR A 15 23.28 -5.01 -5.31
C TYR A 15 24.43 -4.98 -6.31
N GLN A 16 25.38 -4.06 -6.15
CA GLN A 16 26.56 -3.99 -7.01
C GLN A 16 27.57 -5.11 -6.73
N ASN A 17 27.69 -5.56 -5.49
CA ASN A 17 28.71 -6.53 -5.06
C ASN A 17 28.18 -7.95 -4.86
N GLN A 18 26.87 -8.19 -4.89
CA GLN A 18 26.29 -9.52 -4.73
C GLN A 18 26.67 -10.44 -5.91
N LYS A 19 26.85 -11.73 -5.62
CA LYS A 19 27.24 -12.77 -6.59
C LYS A 19 26.14 -13.79 -6.88
N LEU A 20 24.94 -13.63 -6.28
CA LEU A 20 23.84 -14.57 -6.41
C LEU A 20 23.20 -14.54 -7.79
N VAL A 21 23.09 -13.35 -8.39
CA VAL A 21 22.51 -13.14 -9.71
C VAL A 21 23.43 -12.23 -10.52
N LYS A 22 23.83 -12.68 -11.70
CA LYS A 22 24.57 -11.83 -12.64
C LYS A 22 23.55 -10.97 -13.42
N PHE A 23 23.54 -9.65 -13.16
CA PHE A 23 22.78 -8.69 -13.93
C PHE A 23 23.63 -8.10 -15.06
N ASN A 24 23.04 -7.93 -16.23
CA ASN A 24 23.66 -7.24 -17.37
C ASN A 24 23.77 -5.75 -17.08
N LYS A 25 22.72 -5.16 -16.45
CA LYS A 25 22.71 -3.77 -16.02
C LYS A 25 21.79 -3.58 -14.82
N ILE A 26 22.13 -2.61 -13.97
CA ILE A 26 21.33 -2.22 -12.80
C ILE A 26 21.12 -0.70 -12.86
N TRP A 27 19.86 -0.27 -12.80
CA TRP A 27 19.49 1.14 -12.64
C TRP A 27 19.08 1.39 -11.21
N PHE A 28 19.43 2.57 -10.70
CA PHE A 28 18.98 3.03 -9.39
C PHE A 28 17.93 4.10 -9.58
N PHE A 29 16.68 3.77 -9.27
CA PHE A 29 15.52 4.63 -9.53
C PHE A 29 15.64 6.03 -8.94
N ARG A 30 16.25 6.18 -7.77
CA ARG A 30 16.45 7.49 -7.14
C ARG A 30 17.37 8.41 -7.91
N ASP A 31 18.25 7.87 -8.72
CA ASP A 31 19.23 8.68 -9.47
C ASP A 31 18.54 9.51 -10.58
N CYS A 32 17.33 9.13 -11.04
CA CYS A 32 16.59 9.91 -12.05
C CYS A 32 15.98 11.21 -11.50
N PHE A 33 15.90 11.39 -10.17
CA PHE A 33 15.36 12.58 -9.51
C PHE A 33 16.43 13.60 -9.11
N SER A 34 17.61 13.54 -9.70
CA SER A 34 18.73 14.46 -9.39
C SER A 34 18.44 15.91 -9.80
N ASP A 35 17.64 16.10 -10.84
CA ASP A 35 17.20 17.42 -11.30
C ASP A 35 15.70 17.39 -11.62
N LEU A 36 14.91 18.10 -10.83
CA LEU A 36 13.48 18.31 -11.01
C LEU A 36 13.15 19.79 -11.30
N ASN A 37 14.16 20.59 -11.70
CA ASN A 37 13.99 22.01 -11.93
C ASN A 37 13.66 22.32 -13.40
N PHE A 38 12.53 21.81 -13.87
CA PHE A 38 12.00 22.03 -15.21
C PHE A 38 10.49 22.27 -15.18
N THR A 39 9.95 22.87 -16.26
CA THR A 39 8.48 22.98 -16.41
C THR A 39 7.97 21.67 -16.98
N PRO A 40 6.94 21.03 -16.33
CA PRO A 40 6.42 19.76 -16.81
C PRO A 40 5.76 19.91 -18.20
N ASP A 41 6.00 18.94 -19.06
CA ASP A 41 5.42 18.87 -20.40
C ASP A 41 4.09 18.12 -20.36
N SER A 42 3.00 18.89 -20.27
CA SER A 42 1.64 18.34 -20.27
C SER A 42 1.28 17.58 -21.55
N ASN A 43 1.81 17.99 -22.70
CA ASN A 43 1.56 17.31 -23.96
C ASN A 43 2.24 15.94 -24.00
N TYR A 44 3.46 15.84 -23.44
CA TYR A 44 4.13 14.55 -23.27
C TYR A 44 3.32 13.63 -22.37
N LEU A 45 2.88 14.12 -21.20
CA LEU A 45 2.12 13.31 -20.24
C LEU A 45 0.79 12.86 -20.81
N GLN A 46 0.06 13.70 -21.54
CA GLN A 46 -1.18 13.32 -22.22
C GLN A 46 -0.93 12.21 -23.25
N LYS A 47 0.07 12.36 -24.13
CA LYS A 47 0.43 11.33 -25.10
C LYS A 47 0.86 10.03 -24.44
N PHE A 48 1.50 10.11 -23.28
CA PHE A 48 1.89 8.97 -22.49
C PHE A 48 0.66 8.22 -21.95
N GLU A 49 -0.34 8.93 -21.41
CA GLU A 49 -1.62 8.34 -20.98
C GLU A 49 -2.33 7.61 -22.12
N GLU A 50 -2.42 8.25 -23.30
CA GLU A 50 -3.04 7.66 -24.49
C GLU A 50 -2.28 6.41 -24.96
N LYS A 51 -0.94 6.50 -25.05
CA LYS A 51 -0.06 5.41 -25.50
C LYS A 51 -0.19 4.15 -24.63
N TYR A 52 -0.19 4.33 -23.32
CA TYR A 52 -0.18 3.22 -22.37
C TYR A 52 -1.56 2.92 -21.77
N LYS A 53 -2.59 3.67 -22.15
CA LYS A 53 -3.99 3.53 -21.67
C LYS A 53 -4.08 3.58 -20.15
N ILE A 54 -3.45 4.56 -19.53
CA ILE A 54 -3.42 4.76 -18.08
C ILE A 54 -3.96 6.14 -17.74
N ASN A 55 -4.42 6.31 -16.50
CA ASN A 55 -4.77 7.61 -15.94
C ASN A 55 -3.76 7.94 -14.83
N LEU A 56 -2.90 8.92 -15.06
CA LEU A 56 -1.84 9.30 -14.13
C LEU A 56 -2.39 9.95 -12.86
N TRP A 57 -3.47 10.74 -12.95
CA TRP A 57 -4.09 11.31 -11.78
C TRP A 57 -4.69 10.25 -10.86
N GLN A 58 -5.33 9.23 -11.40
CA GLN A 58 -5.83 8.10 -10.62
C GLN A 58 -4.70 7.39 -9.86
N ILE A 59 -3.54 7.24 -10.49
CA ILE A 59 -2.35 6.65 -9.86
C ILE A 59 -1.81 7.56 -8.75
N VAL A 60 -1.80 8.88 -8.96
CA VAL A 60 -1.39 9.87 -7.94
C VAL A 60 -2.30 9.82 -6.72
N TYR A 61 -3.61 9.81 -6.92
CA TYR A 61 -4.56 9.74 -5.81
C TYR A 61 -4.45 8.43 -5.01
N ALA A 62 -3.99 7.35 -5.63
CA ALA A 62 -3.74 6.09 -4.96
C ALA A 62 -2.41 6.03 -4.20
N ASP A 63 -1.44 6.92 -4.51
CA ASP A 63 -0.13 6.95 -3.86
C ASP A 63 -0.16 7.78 -2.57
N ILE A 64 0.16 7.14 -1.45
CA ILE A 64 0.19 7.78 -0.13
C ILE A 64 1.17 8.97 -0.04
N THR A 65 2.12 9.07 -0.96
CA THR A 65 3.10 10.17 -1.02
C THR A 65 2.44 11.49 -1.38
N PHE A 66 1.45 11.46 -2.26
CA PHE A 66 0.84 12.66 -2.84
C PHE A 66 -0.52 13.03 -2.21
N ASN A 67 -1.10 12.13 -1.42
CA ASN A 67 -2.44 12.33 -0.89
C ASN A 67 -2.46 12.75 0.59
N GLN A 68 -3.63 12.83 1.19
CA GLN A 68 -3.89 13.28 2.58
C GLN A 68 -3.15 12.49 3.66
N TYR A 69 -2.62 11.31 3.36
CA TYR A 69 -1.86 10.50 4.32
C TYR A 69 -0.42 10.97 4.48
N ASN A 70 0.10 11.75 3.50
CA ASN A 70 1.38 12.43 3.66
C ASN A 70 1.22 13.68 4.52
N THR A 71 1.67 13.61 5.76
CA THR A 71 1.64 14.73 6.68
C THR A 71 2.93 15.54 6.70
N TYR A 72 3.96 15.13 5.97
CA TYR A 72 5.27 15.79 5.96
C TYR A 72 5.38 16.89 4.90
N TYR A 73 4.81 16.66 3.73
CA TYR A 73 4.91 17.59 2.61
C TYR A 73 3.61 17.58 1.79
N SER A 74 3.18 18.76 1.36
CA SER A 74 2.07 18.92 0.43
C SER A 74 2.65 19.30 -0.92
N PHE A 75 2.49 18.43 -1.89
CA PHE A 75 2.98 18.64 -3.25
C PHE A 75 2.03 19.56 -4.02
N SER A 76 2.60 20.51 -4.79
CA SER A 76 1.85 21.23 -5.82
C SER A 76 1.67 20.37 -7.07
N ASP A 77 0.67 20.69 -7.88
CA ASP A 77 0.40 19.97 -9.14
C ASP A 77 1.65 19.93 -10.05
N ASN A 78 2.36 21.04 -10.16
CA ASN A 78 3.59 21.11 -10.97
C ASN A 78 4.71 20.20 -10.44
N GLU A 79 4.84 20.04 -9.12
CA GLU A 79 5.80 19.11 -8.54
C GLU A 79 5.40 17.67 -8.82
N ILE A 80 4.12 17.35 -8.70
CA ILE A 80 3.57 16.02 -9.02
C ILE A 80 3.83 15.69 -10.49
N LEU A 81 3.47 16.59 -11.39
CA LEU A 81 3.65 16.39 -12.84
C LEU A 81 5.13 16.22 -13.22
N ARG A 82 6.07 16.98 -12.62
CA ARG A 82 7.51 16.77 -12.81
C ARG A 82 7.99 15.40 -12.36
N ILE A 83 7.50 14.94 -11.21
CA ILE A 83 7.84 13.61 -10.69
C ILE A 83 7.30 12.52 -11.62
N LEU A 84 6.05 12.64 -12.07
CA LEU A 84 5.44 11.70 -13.01
C LEU A 84 6.19 11.65 -14.34
N GLU A 85 6.49 12.82 -14.92
CA GLU A 85 7.23 12.92 -16.18
C GLU A 85 8.61 12.26 -16.09
N THR A 86 9.30 12.50 -14.97
CA THR A 86 10.59 11.85 -14.69
C THR A 86 10.46 10.33 -14.61
N GLN A 87 9.43 9.82 -13.92
CA GLN A 87 9.15 8.37 -13.84
C GLN A 87 8.84 7.78 -15.21
N CYS A 88 7.97 8.43 -15.97
CA CYS A 88 7.55 7.99 -17.28
C CYS A 88 8.73 7.90 -18.25
N LYS A 89 9.51 8.97 -18.36
CA LYS A 89 10.72 9.03 -19.23
C LYS A 89 11.76 8.01 -18.81
N PHE A 90 11.96 7.81 -17.51
CA PHE A 90 12.89 6.82 -17.00
C PHE A 90 12.51 5.39 -17.43
N PHE A 91 11.25 5.04 -17.28
CA PHE A 91 10.78 3.69 -17.65
C PHE A 91 10.69 3.52 -19.17
N GLU A 92 10.27 4.52 -19.94
CA GLU A 92 10.31 4.43 -21.41
C GLU A 92 11.71 4.13 -21.89
N LYS A 93 12.70 4.90 -21.42
CA LYS A 93 14.11 4.67 -21.78
C LYS A 93 14.58 3.25 -21.48
N ILE A 94 14.24 2.71 -20.31
CA ILE A 94 14.66 1.36 -19.93
C ILE A 94 13.95 0.31 -20.79
N LEU A 95 12.64 0.43 -20.96
CA LEU A 95 11.87 -0.55 -21.73
C LEU A 95 12.28 -0.55 -23.21
N ASP A 96 12.62 0.60 -23.78
CA ASP A 96 13.09 0.69 -25.16
C ASP A 96 14.54 0.18 -25.32
N GLU A 97 15.41 0.38 -24.30
CA GLU A 97 16.77 -0.15 -24.28
C GLU A 97 16.80 -1.68 -24.11
N VAL A 98 15.96 -2.24 -23.26
CA VAL A 98 16.00 -3.65 -22.84
C VAL A 98 15.08 -4.53 -23.67
N ASN A 99 13.89 -4.02 -24.02
CA ASN A 99 12.80 -4.77 -24.65
C ASN A 99 12.58 -6.15 -23.96
N PRO A 100 12.19 -6.19 -22.67
CA PRO A 100 12.18 -7.42 -21.90
C PRO A 100 10.97 -8.31 -22.24
N ASP A 101 11.13 -9.62 -22.13
CA ASP A 101 10.02 -10.59 -22.25
C ASP A 101 9.15 -10.63 -20.98
N TYR A 102 9.77 -10.37 -19.82
CA TYR A 102 9.14 -10.49 -18.52
C TYR A 102 9.49 -9.34 -17.59
N LEU A 103 8.50 -8.88 -16.83
CA LEU A 103 8.70 -8.06 -15.64
C LEU A 103 8.40 -8.89 -14.39
N ILE A 104 9.38 -9.05 -13.51
CA ILE A 104 9.18 -9.64 -12.18
C ILE A 104 9.10 -8.50 -11.17
N ILE A 105 7.95 -8.37 -10.50
CA ILE A 105 7.70 -7.26 -9.58
C ILE A 105 6.99 -7.76 -8.31
N LYS A 106 7.23 -7.09 -7.18
CA LYS A 106 6.38 -7.28 -6.00
C LYS A 106 5.01 -6.64 -6.22
N VAL A 107 4.10 -6.85 -5.29
CA VAL A 107 2.83 -6.14 -5.25
C VAL A 107 3.03 -4.64 -5.38
N THR A 108 2.35 -4.03 -6.34
CA THR A 108 2.45 -2.59 -6.63
C THR A 108 1.71 -1.79 -5.56
N ASP A 109 2.42 -0.92 -4.85
CA ASP A 109 1.91 -0.09 -3.75
C ASP A 109 2.27 1.41 -3.90
N MET A 110 3.10 1.75 -4.88
CA MET A 110 3.55 3.11 -5.17
C MET A 110 3.30 3.46 -6.63
N SER A 111 3.15 4.75 -6.94
CA SER A 111 2.85 5.25 -8.29
C SER A 111 3.79 4.71 -9.36
N TYR A 112 5.10 4.79 -9.14
CA TYR A 112 6.11 4.32 -10.10
C TYR A 112 6.01 2.82 -10.41
N MET A 113 5.61 2.01 -9.44
CA MET A 113 5.44 0.57 -9.66
C MET A 113 4.21 0.28 -10.52
N VAL A 114 3.11 1.02 -10.27
CA VAL A 114 1.88 0.91 -11.06
C VAL A 114 2.14 1.36 -12.49
N ILE A 115 2.85 2.49 -12.68
CA ILE A 115 3.22 2.98 -14.00
C ILE A 115 4.02 1.92 -14.77
N LEU A 116 5.10 1.39 -14.19
CA LEU A 116 5.93 0.37 -14.84
C LEU A 116 5.12 -0.90 -15.19
N GLN A 117 4.28 -1.37 -14.27
CA GLN A 117 3.42 -2.54 -14.51
C GLN A 117 2.49 -2.30 -15.70
N LYS A 118 1.79 -1.16 -15.73
CA LYS A 118 0.84 -0.82 -16.79
C LYS A 118 1.54 -0.61 -18.15
N MET A 119 2.72 0.01 -18.16
CA MET A 119 3.54 0.13 -19.38
C MET A 119 3.90 -1.24 -19.94
N CYS A 120 4.34 -2.17 -19.09
CA CYS A 120 4.67 -3.52 -19.51
C CYS A 120 3.44 -4.25 -20.08
N GLN A 121 2.29 -4.14 -19.39
CA GLN A 121 1.03 -4.73 -19.87
C GLN A 121 0.61 -4.18 -21.25
N SER A 122 0.71 -2.86 -21.44
CA SER A 122 0.39 -2.21 -22.72
C SER A 122 1.33 -2.63 -23.86
N LYS A 123 2.58 -2.95 -23.56
CA LYS A 123 3.57 -3.49 -24.50
C LYS A 123 3.51 -5.02 -24.66
N ASN A 124 2.52 -5.70 -24.08
CA ASN A 124 2.41 -7.18 -24.05
C ASN A 124 3.60 -7.89 -23.38
N ILE A 125 4.35 -7.18 -22.53
CA ILE A 125 5.39 -7.76 -21.69
C ILE A 125 4.72 -8.51 -20.55
N LYS A 126 5.09 -9.77 -20.35
CA LYS A 126 4.46 -10.62 -19.34
C LYS A 126 4.87 -10.18 -17.93
N VAL A 127 3.91 -9.73 -17.14
CA VAL A 127 4.14 -9.32 -15.75
C VAL A 127 3.98 -10.51 -14.83
N LEU A 128 4.94 -10.71 -13.93
CA LEU A 128 4.95 -11.74 -12.89
C LEU A 128 4.98 -11.05 -11.52
N THR A 129 3.81 -10.85 -10.95
CA THR A 129 3.64 -10.21 -9.65
C THR A 129 3.76 -11.24 -8.54
N LEU A 130 4.69 -11.03 -7.62
CA LEU A 130 4.87 -11.85 -6.41
C LEU A 130 3.87 -11.39 -5.35
N GLY A 131 2.88 -12.23 -5.07
CA GLY A 131 1.84 -12.00 -4.09
C GLY A 131 1.88 -12.99 -2.93
N PHE A 132 1.13 -12.68 -1.86
CA PHE A 132 0.94 -13.57 -0.71
C PHE A 132 -0.47 -14.16 -0.76
N THR A 133 -0.59 -15.48 -0.67
CA THR A 133 -1.88 -16.17 -0.71
C THR A 133 -2.75 -15.90 0.53
N ARG A 134 -2.20 -15.27 1.58
CA ARG A 134 -2.81 -15.13 2.92
C ARG A 134 -3.13 -16.46 3.60
N LEU A 135 -2.77 -17.58 2.99
CA LEU A 135 -2.89 -18.93 3.52
C LEU A 135 -1.52 -19.45 3.94
N GLY A 136 -1.15 -19.21 5.20
CA GLY A 136 0.15 -19.56 5.74
C GLY A 136 1.28 -18.67 5.21
N ILE A 137 2.40 -19.30 4.81
CA ILE A 137 3.60 -18.64 4.29
C ILE A 137 3.75 -18.80 2.77
N LYS A 138 2.67 -19.23 2.09
CA LYS A 138 2.70 -19.48 0.65
C LYS A 138 2.61 -18.16 -0.13
N SER A 139 3.31 -18.12 -1.26
CA SER A 139 3.25 -17.04 -2.22
C SER A 139 2.62 -17.53 -3.51
N ASN A 140 2.03 -16.63 -4.27
CA ASN A 140 1.58 -16.87 -5.63
C ASN A 140 2.33 -15.95 -6.59
N ILE A 141 2.35 -16.35 -7.84
CA ILE A 141 2.80 -15.53 -8.97
C ILE A 141 1.61 -15.40 -9.90
N SER A 142 1.25 -14.17 -10.25
CA SER A 142 0.13 -13.85 -11.13
C SER A 142 0.42 -12.60 -11.94
N GLN A 143 -0.32 -12.34 -12.99
CA GLN A 143 -0.18 -11.09 -13.76
C GLN A 143 -0.71 -9.89 -12.98
N GLU A 144 -1.82 -10.10 -12.25
CA GLU A 144 -2.41 -9.11 -11.34
C GLU A 144 -2.36 -9.64 -9.90
N TYR A 145 -2.22 -8.73 -8.94
CA TYR A 145 -2.09 -9.11 -7.53
C TYR A 145 -3.29 -9.86 -6.95
N ASP A 146 -4.48 -9.51 -7.39
CA ASP A 146 -5.79 -9.99 -6.91
C ASP A 146 -6.38 -11.11 -7.75
N THR A 147 -5.69 -11.52 -8.82
CA THR A 147 -6.09 -12.66 -9.66
C THR A 147 -5.31 -13.91 -9.26
N ILE A 148 -6.00 -15.04 -9.22
CA ILE A 148 -5.37 -16.35 -9.08
C ILE A 148 -5.41 -17.01 -10.45
N GLU A 149 -4.27 -17.11 -11.10
CA GLU A 149 -4.13 -17.87 -12.33
C GLU A 149 -4.09 -19.37 -11.99
N LEU A 150 -5.15 -20.07 -12.35
CA LEU A 150 -5.18 -21.51 -12.24
C LEU A 150 -4.26 -22.07 -13.33
N SER A 151 -3.15 -22.69 -12.94
CA SER A 151 -2.36 -23.45 -13.87
C SER A 151 -3.15 -24.71 -14.28
N ASN A 152 -3.03 -25.16 -15.54
CA ASN A 152 -3.63 -26.42 -16.03
C ASN A 152 -3.00 -27.67 -15.36
N LYS A 153 -2.11 -27.51 -14.37
CA LYS A 153 -1.62 -28.62 -13.57
C LYS A 153 -2.76 -29.13 -12.69
N LYS A 154 -3.04 -30.42 -12.75
CA LYS A 154 -3.94 -31.09 -11.80
C LYS A 154 -3.37 -30.86 -10.40
N PHE A 155 -4.02 -29.98 -9.65
CA PHE A 155 -3.75 -29.89 -8.22
C PHE A 155 -4.28 -31.16 -7.57
N GLU A 156 -3.49 -31.79 -6.69
CA GLU A 156 -4.03 -32.77 -5.76
C GLU A 156 -5.14 -32.08 -4.96
N LYS A 157 -6.38 -32.42 -5.28
CA LYS A 157 -7.54 -31.92 -4.52
C LYS A 157 -7.43 -32.51 -3.13
N LYS A 158 -7.04 -31.72 -2.15
CA LYS A 158 -7.30 -32.06 -0.77
C LYS A 158 -8.81 -31.98 -0.59
N GLU A 159 -9.48 -33.12 -0.52
CA GLU A 159 -10.92 -33.17 -0.23
C GLU A 159 -11.15 -32.66 1.21
N LEU A 160 -11.60 -31.43 1.32
CA LEU A 160 -12.11 -30.90 2.57
C LEU A 160 -13.59 -31.31 2.64
N LYS A 161 -13.89 -32.33 3.45
CA LYS A 161 -15.22 -32.99 3.50
C LYS A 161 -16.19 -32.29 4.45
N SER A 162 -15.70 -31.41 5.34
CA SER A 162 -16.52 -30.73 6.32
C SER A 162 -16.07 -29.30 6.61
N VAL A 163 -16.94 -28.52 7.24
CA VAL A 163 -16.62 -27.16 7.73
C VAL A 163 -15.53 -27.23 8.80
N GLU A 164 -15.53 -28.30 9.61
CA GLU A 164 -14.51 -28.56 10.63
C GLU A 164 -13.13 -28.78 10.00
N ASP A 165 -13.04 -29.49 8.88
CA ASP A 165 -11.79 -29.67 8.14
C ASP A 165 -11.25 -28.33 7.64
N ILE A 166 -12.14 -27.46 7.12
CA ILE A 166 -11.77 -26.11 6.69
C ILE A 166 -11.26 -25.29 7.88
N LYS A 167 -11.97 -25.28 9.00
CA LYS A 167 -11.56 -24.58 10.23
C LYS A 167 -10.20 -25.08 10.74
N LYS A 168 -10.00 -26.39 10.78
CA LYS A 168 -8.72 -27.00 11.18
C LYS A 168 -7.59 -26.58 10.25
N TYR A 169 -7.81 -26.65 8.93
CA TYR A 169 -6.84 -26.25 7.91
C TYR A 169 -6.45 -24.77 8.07
N VAL A 170 -7.42 -23.85 8.17
CA VAL A 170 -7.19 -22.42 8.38
C VAL A 170 -6.46 -22.15 9.71
N SER A 171 -6.83 -22.86 10.77
CA SER A 171 -6.17 -22.75 12.09
C SER A 171 -4.70 -23.15 12.04
N GLU A 172 -4.37 -24.26 11.38
CA GLU A 172 -2.99 -24.72 11.22
C GLU A 172 -2.12 -23.70 10.45
N TYR A 173 -2.66 -23.12 9.37
CA TYR A 173 -1.97 -22.06 8.62
C TYR A 173 -1.80 -20.79 9.44
N SER A 174 -2.80 -20.40 10.23
CA SER A 174 -2.72 -19.24 11.12
C SER A 174 -1.62 -19.41 12.17
N LYS A 175 -1.48 -20.63 12.73
CA LYS A 175 -0.39 -20.97 13.66
C LYS A 175 1.00 -20.86 12.99
N GLN A 176 1.12 -21.33 11.75
CA GLN A 176 2.38 -21.21 10.99
C GLN A 176 2.74 -19.73 10.73
N GLN A 177 1.77 -18.89 10.36
CA GLN A 177 1.99 -17.46 10.21
C GLN A 177 2.39 -16.79 11.54
N GLY A 178 1.79 -17.19 12.66
CA GLY A 178 2.14 -16.72 13.99
C GLY A 178 3.62 -16.98 14.31
N LYS A 179 4.06 -18.23 14.15
CA LYS A 179 5.46 -18.64 14.37
C LYS A 179 6.43 -17.88 13.46
N PHE A 180 6.06 -17.69 12.18
CA PHE A 180 6.87 -16.92 11.23
C PHE A 180 7.01 -15.44 11.66
N ARG A 181 5.89 -14.81 12.07
CA ARG A 181 5.91 -13.43 12.59
C ARG A 181 6.74 -13.27 13.85
N GLU A 182 6.68 -14.23 14.78
CA GLU A 182 7.49 -14.25 15.99
C GLU A 182 8.98 -14.29 15.68
N LYS A 183 9.40 -15.11 14.70
CA LYS A 183 10.80 -15.20 14.25
C LYS A 183 11.35 -13.86 13.74
N PHE A 184 10.50 -13.02 13.16
CA PHE A 184 10.86 -11.69 12.63
C PHE A 184 10.47 -10.54 13.56
N ARG A 185 9.95 -10.85 14.76
CA ARG A 185 9.61 -9.83 15.75
C ARG A 185 10.90 -9.19 16.25
N SER A 186 11.08 -7.91 15.93
CA SER A 186 12.24 -7.16 16.39
C SER A 186 12.17 -6.91 17.89
N SER A 187 13.31 -7.02 18.58
CA SER A 187 13.42 -6.60 19.98
C SER A 187 13.24 -5.08 20.11
N LYS A 188 12.85 -4.59 21.30
CA LYS A 188 12.75 -3.13 21.56
C LYS A 188 14.06 -2.39 21.26
N LEU A 189 15.20 -3.06 21.47
CA LEU A 189 16.52 -2.51 21.17
C LEU A 189 16.75 -2.32 19.66
N LYS A 190 16.33 -3.29 18.83
CA LYS A 190 16.38 -3.17 17.35
C LYS A 190 15.47 -2.04 16.85
N TRP A 191 14.36 -1.81 17.49
CA TRP A 191 13.47 -0.68 17.18
C TRP A 191 14.14 0.67 17.46
N PHE A 192 14.83 0.77 18.59
CA PHE A 192 15.56 1.98 18.95
C PHE A 192 16.73 2.24 17.99
N THR A 193 17.54 1.23 17.69
CA THR A 193 18.65 1.36 16.72
C THR A 193 18.16 1.71 15.32
N ALA A 194 17.07 1.09 14.85
CA ALA A 194 16.45 1.44 13.58
C ALA A 194 15.93 2.89 13.54
N GLY A 195 15.38 3.37 14.66
CA GLY A 195 14.96 4.77 14.80
C GLY A 195 16.14 5.73 14.68
N LEU A 196 17.27 5.44 15.35
CA LEU A 196 18.49 6.24 15.24
C LEU A 196 19.09 6.23 13.82
N GLU A 197 19.11 5.09 13.16
CA GLU A 197 19.56 4.98 11.76
C GLU A 197 18.64 5.76 10.81
N TYR A 198 17.33 5.69 11.03
CA TYR A 198 16.37 6.49 10.28
C TYR A 198 16.61 7.99 10.44
N LEU A 199 16.85 8.46 11.67
CA LEU A 199 17.16 9.87 11.94
C LEU A 199 18.49 10.31 11.28
N LYS A 200 19.51 9.45 11.27
CA LYS A 200 20.76 9.70 10.52
C LYS A 200 20.52 9.78 9.02
N THR A 201 19.66 8.89 8.50
CA THR A 201 19.30 8.86 7.07
C THR A 201 18.60 10.12 6.63
N ILE A 202 17.66 10.65 7.42
CA ILE A 202 16.94 11.91 7.14
C ILE A 202 17.89 13.11 7.21
N SER A 203 18.87 13.08 8.09
CA SER A 203 19.86 14.17 8.23
C SER A 203 20.81 14.26 7.04
N ASN A 204 20.94 13.23 6.22
CA ASN A 204 21.80 13.22 5.05
C ASN A 204 21.17 14.00 3.88
N LYS A 205 21.85 15.09 3.44
CA LYS A 205 21.39 15.96 2.34
C LYS A 205 21.11 15.19 1.03
N LYS A 206 21.89 14.16 0.69
CA LYS A 206 21.71 13.35 -0.52
C LYS A 206 20.36 12.60 -0.54
N ASN A 207 19.84 12.23 0.63
CA ASN A 207 18.55 11.53 0.74
C ASN A 207 17.35 12.49 0.66
N ARG A 208 17.55 13.80 0.86
CA ARG A 208 16.49 14.81 0.83
C ARG A 208 16.00 15.14 -0.58
N ASN A 209 16.80 14.87 -1.60
CA ASN A 209 16.44 15.18 -2.98
C ASN A 209 15.44 14.19 -3.58
N TYR A 210 15.18 13.07 -2.93
CA TYR A 210 14.18 12.12 -3.37
C TYR A 210 12.79 12.54 -2.85
N TYR A 211 11.83 12.68 -3.74
CA TYR A 211 10.51 13.25 -3.44
C TYR A 211 9.78 12.59 -2.25
N ILE A 212 9.92 11.30 -2.05
CA ILE A 212 9.34 10.60 -0.88
C ILE A 212 9.88 11.13 0.46
N SER A 213 11.08 11.72 0.44
CA SER A 213 11.74 12.29 1.64
C SER A 213 11.45 13.77 1.84
N TYR A 214 10.66 14.40 0.97
CA TYR A 214 10.34 15.83 1.08
C TYR A 214 9.64 16.16 2.40
N GLY A 215 10.05 17.24 3.02
CA GLY A 215 9.53 17.67 4.32
C GLY A 215 9.99 16.85 5.54
N HIS A 216 10.73 15.75 5.35
CA HIS A 216 11.29 14.97 6.44
C HIS A 216 12.57 15.64 6.97
N THR A 217 12.44 16.34 8.08
CA THR A 217 13.58 16.86 8.87
C THR A 217 13.62 16.17 10.22
N PHE A 218 14.80 16.13 10.83
CA PHE A 218 14.99 15.52 12.14
C PHE A 218 13.99 16.05 13.17
N TYR A 219 13.90 17.37 13.31
CA TYR A 219 13.02 18.02 14.29
C TYR A 219 11.53 17.73 13.98
N LYS A 220 11.10 17.92 12.75
CA LYS A 220 9.71 17.68 12.33
C LYS A 220 9.30 16.22 12.56
N THR A 221 10.22 15.28 12.34
CA THR A 221 9.97 13.86 12.58
C THR A 221 9.73 13.56 14.05
N ILE A 222 10.60 14.07 14.96
CA ILE A 222 10.42 13.88 16.41
C ILE A 222 9.09 14.46 16.89
N VAL A 223 8.79 15.71 16.51
CA VAL A 223 7.54 16.37 16.90
C VAL A 223 6.32 15.58 16.42
N LYS A 224 6.36 15.06 15.21
CA LYS A 224 5.26 14.24 14.66
C LYS A 224 5.11 12.90 15.37
N GLU A 225 6.21 12.23 15.70
CA GLU A 225 6.16 10.97 16.45
C GLU A 225 5.58 11.16 17.84
N ILE A 226 5.98 12.21 18.56
CA ILE A 226 5.40 12.56 19.86
C ILE A 226 3.90 12.85 19.72
N SER A 227 3.53 13.70 18.75
CA SER A 227 2.13 14.02 18.46
C SER A 227 1.31 12.78 18.11
N PHE A 228 1.88 11.85 17.34
CA PHE A 228 1.25 10.58 17.00
C PHE A 228 0.95 9.73 18.23
N LEU A 229 1.92 9.60 19.14
CA LEU A 229 1.75 8.83 20.38
C LEU A 229 0.66 9.43 21.27
N ILE A 230 0.63 10.76 21.44
CA ILE A 230 -0.41 11.45 22.21
C ILE A 230 -1.78 11.25 21.58
N LYS A 231 -1.91 11.51 20.27
CA LYS A 231 -3.17 11.34 19.53
C LYS A 231 -3.68 9.89 19.58
N LYS A 232 -2.77 8.92 19.45
CA LYS A 232 -3.09 7.50 19.54
C LYS A 232 -3.67 7.15 20.90
N GLN A 233 -3.12 7.69 21.99
CA GLN A 233 -3.62 7.45 23.35
C GLN A 233 -4.99 8.09 23.57
N LEU A 234 -5.19 9.33 23.14
CA LEU A 234 -6.48 10.02 23.22
C LEU A 234 -7.57 9.26 22.44
N ARG A 235 -7.25 8.81 21.23
CA ARG A 235 -8.16 8.02 20.40
C ARG A 235 -8.49 6.67 21.04
N TYR A 236 -7.52 6.01 21.65
CA TYR A 236 -7.75 4.76 22.38
C TYR A 236 -8.74 4.93 23.52
N PHE A 237 -8.62 5.99 24.34
CA PHE A 237 -9.59 6.27 25.41
C PHE A 237 -10.98 6.55 24.86
N PHE A 238 -11.08 7.35 23.81
CA PHE A 238 -12.35 7.65 23.18
C PHE A 238 -13.06 6.38 22.67
N ILE A 239 -12.32 5.54 21.94
CA ILE A 239 -12.84 4.30 21.37
C ILE A 239 -13.34 3.35 22.46
N ASN A 240 -12.54 3.12 23.50
CA ASN A 240 -12.92 2.24 24.58
C ASN A 240 -14.17 2.69 25.34
N ARG A 241 -14.44 4.00 25.37
CA ARG A 241 -15.59 4.58 26.06
C ARG A 241 -16.83 4.67 25.18
N ASN A 242 -16.67 4.86 23.89
CA ASN A 242 -17.75 5.27 22.99
C ASN A 242 -18.16 4.24 21.95
N LEU A 243 -17.31 3.26 21.62
CA LEU A 243 -17.70 2.21 20.68
C LEU A 243 -18.33 1.03 21.40
N ILE A 244 -19.29 0.41 20.73
CA ILE A 244 -20.03 -0.74 21.24
C ILE A 244 -19.11 -1.95 21.23
N LYS A 245 -19.00 -2.64 22.37
CA LYS A 245 -18.18 -3.85 22.49
C LYS A 245 -18.95 -5.12 22.14
N ASN A 246 -20.22 -5.16 22.49
CA ASN A 246 -21.10 -6.28 22.25
C ASN A 246 -22.38 -5.77 21.60
N VAL A 247 -22.63 -6.18 20.38
CA VAL A 247 -23.85 -5.85 19.64
C VAL A 247 -24.90 -6.91 19.99
N LYS A 248 -26.10 -6.47 20.38
CA LYS A 248 -27.26 -7.36 20.46
C LYS A 248 -27.76 -7.61 19.04
N LEU A 249 -27.76 -8.86 18.60
CA LEU A 249 -28.15 -9.25 17.26
C LEU A 249 -29.60 -9.78 17.22
N ASP A 250 -30.50 -9.10 17.93
CA ASP A 250 -31.91 -9.50 18.03
C ASP A 250 -32.73 -9.01 16.83
N GLU A 251 -32.19 -8.06 16.07
CA GLU A 251 -32.78 -7.49 14.86
C GLU A 251 -31.98 -7.88 13.62
N PRO A 252 -32.61 -7.90 12.43
CA PRO A 252 -31.87 -8.09 11.17
C PRO A 252 -30.82 -6.99 10.99
N PHE A 253 -29.60 -7.40 10.59
CA PHE A 253 -28.50 -6.46 10.40
C PHE A 253 -27.68 -6.76 9.16
N VAL A 254 -27.03 -5.72 8.66
CA VAL A 254 -25.97 -5.82 7.66
C VAL A 254 -24.65 -5.52 8.35
N TYR A 255 -23.65 -6.36 8.14
CA TYR A 255 -22.33 -6.21 8.72
C TYR A 255 -21.38 -5.51 7.74
N PHE A 256 -20.77 -4.40 8.15
CA PHE A 256 -19.82 -3.65 7.37
C PHE A 256 -18.45 -3.56 8.09
N PRO A 257 -17.47 -4.39 7.69
CA PRO A 257 -16.11 -4.29 8.23
C PRO A 257 -15.36 -3.14 7.55
N LEU A 258 -14.88 -2.17 8.32
CA LEU A 258 -14.00 -1.12 7.83
C LEU A 258 -12.67 -1.72 7.34
N GLN A 259 -12.21 -1.22 6.22
CA GLN A 259 -10.89 -1.56 5.69
C GLN A 259 -9.80 -0.77 6.42
N LEU A 260 -8.61 -1.35 6.50
CA LEU A 260 -7.44 -0.67 7.05
C LEU A 260 -7.05 0.54 6.18
N GLU A 261 -6.78 1.68 6.80
CA GLU A 261 -6.34 2.90 6.09
C GLU A 261 -5.02 3.45 6.67
N PRO A 262 -4.13 3.92 5.79
CA PRO A 262 -4.11 3.74 4.33
C PRO A 262 -3.63 2.34 3.96
N GLU A 263 -4.27 1.71 3.00
CA GLU A 263 -3.84 0.40 2.49
C GLU A 263 -4.05 0.31 0.98
N ARG A 264 -3.14 -0.38 0.29
CA ARG A 264 -3.20 -0.65 -1.14
C ARG A 264 -4.55 -1.23 -1.58
N THR A 265 -5.09 -2.15 -0.78
CA THR A 265 -6.35 -2.86 -1.08
C THR A 265 -7.57 -1.97 -1.27
N ILE A 266 -7.52 -0.73 -0.75
CA ILE A 266 -8.58 0.25 -0.99
C ILE A 266 -8.13 1.34 -1.97
N LEU A 267 -6.85 1.74 -1.92
CA LEU A 267 -6.36 2.87 -2.71
C LEU A 267 -6.24 2.55 -4.20
N ILE A 268 -5.82 1.33 -4.57
CA ILE A 268 -5.56 0.97 -5.97
C ILE A 268 -6.76 0.26 -6.60
N PRO A 269 -7.29 -0.87 -6.09
CA PRO A 269 -8.38 -1.56 -6.75
C PRO A 269 -9.76 -0.92 -6.53
N ALA A 270 -9.92 -0.04 -5.55
CA ALA A 270 -11.18 0.60 -5.21
C ALA A 270 -11.06 2.12 -5.01
N PRO A 271 -10.48 2.88 -5.97
CA PRO A 271 -10.12 4.29 -5.79
C PRO A 271 -11.34 5.19 -5.50
N PHE A 272 -12.51 4.84 -6.02
CA PHE A 272 -13.76 5.59 -5.80
C PHE A 272 -14.47 5.28 -4.47
N TYR A 273 -14.00 4.25 -3.73
CA TYR A 273 -14.56 3.83 -2.44
C TYR A 273 -13.60 4.07 -1.27
N THR A 274 -12.58 4.90 -1.46
CA THR A 274 -11.60 5.25 -0.42
C THR A 274 -12.22 6.02 0.74
N ASN A 275 -13.28 6.79 0.50
CA ASN A 275 -14.07 7.42 1.55
C ASN A 275 -15.08 6.42 2.15
N GLN A 276 -14.62 5.58 3.08
CA GLN A 276 -15.46 4.55 3.68
C GLN A 276 -16.66 5.10 4.46
N LYS A 277 -16.58 6.33 4.98
CA LYS A 277 -17.73 6.98 5.62
C LYS A 277 -18.87 7.21 4.63
N GLU A 278 -18.57 7.65 3.43
CA GLU A 278 -19.56 7.82 2.37
C GLU A 278 -20.21 6.48 1.98
N VAL A 279 -19.37 5.43 1.86
CA VAL A 279 -19.87 4.07 1.58
C VAL A 279 -20.82 3.60 2.67
N ILE A 280 -20.48 3.79 3.96
CA ILE A 280 -21.34 3.48 5.11
C ILE A 280 -22.66 4.24 4.99
N THR A 281 -22.61 5.54 4.71
CA THR A 281 -23.80 6.40 4.57
C THR A 281 -24.71 5.90 3.43
N ASN A 282 -24.14 5.52 2.30
CA ASN A 282 -24.90 5.01 1.16
C ASN A 282 -25.53 3.64 1.45
N VAL A 283 -24.79 2.74 2.12
CA VAL A 283 -25.36 1.46 2.58
C VAL A 283 -26.48 1.70 3.59
N ALA A 284 -26.28 2.55 4.60
CA ALA A 284 -27.27 2.84 5.62
C ALA A 284 -28.59 3.37 5.02
N LYS A 285 -28.51 4.27 4.02
CA LYS A 285 -29.67 4.80 3.29
C LYS A 285 -30.42 3.74 2.48
N SER A 286 -29.76 2.68 2.08
CA SER A 286 -30.31 1.63 1.21
C SER A 286 -30.96 0.49 2.00
N LEU A 287 -30.85 0.48 3.33
CA LEU A 287 -31.40 -0.59 4.15
C LEU A 287 -32.91 -0.45 4.37
N PRO A 288 -33.65 -1.57 4.45
CA PRO A 288 -35.02 -1.58 4.94
C PRO A 288 -35.12 -1.04 6.36
N ILE A 289 -36.29 -0.48 6.73
CA ILE A 289 -36.50 0.21 8.01
C ILE A 289 -36.24 -0.66 9.23
N ASN A 290 -36.40 -1.96 9.10
CA ASN A 290 -36.19 -2.94 10.17
C ASN A 290 -34.76 -3.49 10.23
N TYR A 291 -33.81 -2.93 9.45
CA TYR A 291 -32.41 -3.34 9.45
C TYR A 291 -31.52 -2.33 10.15
N LYS A 292 -30.50 -2.83 10.84
CA LYS A 292 -29.39 -2.04 11.37
C LYS A 292 -28.13 -2.26 10.51
N LEU A 293 -27.28 -1.24 10.41
CA LEU A 293 -25.93 -1.38 9.86
C LEU A 293 -24.94 -1.47 11.00
N VAL A 294 -24.35 -2.64 11.18
CA VAL A 294 -23.31 -2.88 12.19
C VAL A 294 -21.94 -2.65 11.55
N VAL A 295 -21.28 -1.58 11.92
CA VAL A 295 -19.95 -1.21 11.44
C VAL A 295 -18.88 -1.68 12.41
N LYS A 296 -17.82 -2.29 11.93
CA LYS A 296 -16.73 -2.76 12.78
C LYS A 296 -15.39 -2.20 12.33
N GLU A 297 -14.65 -1.61 13.26
CA GLU A 297 -13.29 -1.10 12.99
C GLU A 297 -12.31 -2.24 12.71
N HIS A 298 -11.39 -2.00 11.78
CA HIS A 298 -10.35 -2.96 11.45
C HIS A 298 -9.37 -3.14 12.62
N PRO A 299 -9.10 -4.37 13.09
CA PRO A 299 -8.26 -4.61 14.28
C PRO A 299 -6.86 -3.99 14.20
N MET A 300 -6.28 -3.94 13.00
CA MET A 300 -4.96 -3.37 12.76
C MET A 300 -4.94 -1.83 12.72
N GLN A 301 -6.09 -1.17 12.69
CA GLN A 301 -6.15 0.30 12.72
C GLN A 301 -5.55 0.86 14.03
N LYS A 302 -5.60 0.08 15.10
CA LYS A 302 -4.90 0.36 16.36
C LYS A 302 -3.39 0.57 16.16
N VAL A 303 -2.74 -0.21 15.32
CA VAL A 303 -1.30 -0.09 15.04
C VAL A 303 -1.00 1.21 14.29
N ARG A 304 -1.91 1.63 13.42
CA ARG A 304 -1.82 2.89 12.67
C ARG A 304 -2.28 4.12 13.46
N GLY A 305 -2.57 3.99 14.75
CA GLY A 305 -2.92 5.10 15.64
C GLY A 305 -4.39 5.51 15.59
N TRP A 306 -5.27 4.62 15.10
CA TRP A 306 -6.70 4.85 14.92
C TRP A 306 -7.03 5.95 13.90
N ARG A 307 -8.29 6.10 13.52
CA ARG A 307 -8.79 7.21 12.69
C ARG A 307 -8.98 8.47 13.54
N SER A 308 -9.33 9.60 12.92
CA SER A 308 -9.62 10.82 13.66
C SER A 308 -10.83 10.64 14.58
N LEU A 309 -10.90 11.43 15.66
CA LEU A 309 -12.08 11.41 16.55
C LEU A 309 -13.33 11.89 15.82
N SER A 310 -13.19 12.86 14.90
CA SER A 310 -14.29 13.33 14.05
C SER A 310 -14.88 12.20 13.22
N TYR A 311 -14.03 11.36 12.61
CA TYR A 311 -14.48 10.22 11.82
C TYR A 311 -15.39 9.28 12.61
N TYR A 312 -14.99 8.92 13.85
CA TYR A 312 -15.81 8.06 14.69
C TYR A 312 -17.12 8.71 15.15
N LYS A 313 -17.08 10.00 15.48
CA LYS A 313 -18.29 10.77 15.85
C LYS A 313 -19.28 10.81 14.69
N GLU A 314 -18.81 11.16 13.50
CA GLU A 314 -19.65 11.29 12.30
C GLU A 314 -20.30 9.95 11.92
N ILE A 315 -19.62 8.82 12.05
CA ILE A 315 -20.25 7.50 11.79
C ILE A 315 -21.34 7.21 12.84
N LYS A 316 -21.10 7.53 14.10
CA LYS A 316 -22.09 7.32 15.17
C LYS A 316 -23.34 8.18 15.04
N GLU A 317 -23.26 9.30 14.31
CA GLU A 317 -24.38 10.20 14.05
C GLU A 317 -25.24 9.73 12.86
N ILE A 318 -24.80 8.74 12.10
CA ILE A 318 -25.59 8.19 10.99
C ILE A 318 -26.76 7.37 11.56
N PRO A 319 -28.03 7.71 11.21
CA PRO A 319 -29.19 6.92 11.63
C PRO A 319 -29.03 5.43 11.22
N ASN A 320 -29.63 4.51 11.99
CA ASN A 320 -29.60 3.06 11.82
C ASN A 320 -28.19 2.41 11.75
N VAL A 321 -27.14 3.13 12.19
CA VAL A 321 -25.76 2.62 12.29
C VAL A 321 -25.39 2.33 13.73
N GLU A 322 -24.89 1.14 13.98
CA GLU A 322 -24.26 0.73 15.25
C GLU A 322 -22.74 0.53 15.05
N PHE A 323 -21.94 1.21 15.91
CA PHE A 323 -20.47 1.21 15.77
C PHE A 323 -19.74 1.09 17.10
#